data_4f822c41751612c8c0ff1dca2917ad79
#
_entry.id   4f822c41751612c8c0ff1dca2917ad79
#
_cell.length_a   1.000
_cell.length_b   1.000
_cell.length_c   1.000
_cell.angle_alpha   90.00
_cell.angle_beta   90.00
_cell.angle_gamma   90.00
#
_symmetry.space_group_name_H-M   'P 1'
#
loop_
_entity.id
_entity.type
_entity.pdbx_description
1 polymer ?
#
loop_
_entity_poly.entity_id
_entity_poly.type
_entity_poly.pdbx_seq_one_letter_code
_entity_poly.pdbx_strand_id
1 'polypeptide(L)'
;MLHEALQHYLDVMYEKSIVAANNLELEEFFEIQLSTEYKKQVKLNKSIHFSTPKELNDFYRDGVEMIRDFKKNRSKHFGKKGWWLVGCEIPISLNPKPEYTNLIYQGFLDIVLYHEPTNTFKIIDIKTSTSGWRKKEKSDEIKQFQLILYKKFFSEQFNVDIKSIEIEFFIIKRKLYEHEDF
;
A
#
# COMPACT_ATOMS: atom_id res chain seq x y z
N MET A 1 5.16 -5.39 -5.73
CA MET A 1 6.15 -6.20 -4.96
C MET A 1 6.06 -5.96 -3.46
N LEU A 2 6.50 -4.81 -2.89
CA LEU A 2 6.42 -4.61 -1.42
C LEU A 2 4.95 -4.46 -0.96
N HIS A 3 4.12 -3.68 -1.67
CA HIS A 3 2.67 -3.59 -1.40
C HIS A 3 2.04 -4.99 -1.35
N GLU A 4 2.28 -5.82 -2.35
CA GLU A 4 1.74 -7.18 -2.44
C GLU A 4 2.15 -8.06 -1.25
N ALA A 5 3.41 -7.95 -0.79
CA ALA A 5 3.87 -8.69 0.39
C ALA A 5 3.12 -8.26 1.66
N LEU A 6 2.87 -6.96 1.82
CA LEU A 6 2.13 -6.43 2.96
C LEU A 6 0.64 -6.74 2.88
N GLN A 7 0.06 -6.63 1.71
CA GLN A 7 -1.32 -7.01 1.44
C GLN A 7 -1.55 -8.49 1.73
N HIS A 8 -0.66 -9.36 1.25
CA HIS A 8 -0.71 -10.80 1.54
C HIS A 8 -0.62 -11.09 3.06
N TYR A 9 0.23 -10.36 3.79
CA TYR A 9 0.27 -10.48 5.24
C TYR A 9 -1.07 -10.10 5.88
N LEU A 10 -1.67 -8.98 5.44
CA LEU A 10 -2.93 -8.49 5.99
C LEU A 10 -4.09 -9.43 5.67
N ASP A 11 -4.16 -9.96 4.45
CA ASP A 11 -5.14 -10.97 4.07
C ASP A 11 -5.11 -12.15 5.04
N VAL A 12 -3.95 -12.75 5.23
CA VAL A 12 -3.81 -13.90 6.16
C VAL A 12 -4.08 -13.50 7.61
N MET A 13 -3.68 -12.29 8.02
CA MET A 13 -3.92 -11.80 9.37
C MET A 13 -5.42 -11.66 9.65
N TYR A 14 -6.17 -11.06 8.75
CA TYR A 14 -7.61 -10.81 8.95
C TYR A 14 -8.44 -12.06 8.71
N GLU A 15 -8.13 -12.87 7.70
CA GLU A 15 -8.84 -14.12 7.42
C GLU A 15 -8.59 -15.21 8.47
N LYS A 16 -7.34 -15.37 8.89
CA LYS A 16 -6.93 -16.44 9.80
C LYS A 16 -6.55 -15.90 11.17
N SER A 17 -5.28 -15.52 11.32
CA SER A 17 -4.78 -15.01 12.59
C SER A 17 -3.47 -14.24 12.41
N ILE A 18 -3.12 -13.44 13.43
CA ILE A 18 -1.82 -12.78 13.54
C ILE A 18 -0.67 -13.81 13.56
N VAL A 19 -0.89 -14.96 14.22
CA VAL A 19 0.13 -16.03 14.29
C VAL A 19 0.36 -16.61 12.89
N ALA A 20 -0.70 -16.91 12.14
CA ALA A 20 -0.59 -17.41 10.79
C ALA A 20 0.13 -16.41 9.87
N ALA A 21 -0.20 -15.12 9.96
CA ALA A 21 0.45 -14.08 9.18
C ALA A 21 1.95 -13.90 9.55
N ASN A 22 2.29 -14.02 10.84
CA ASN A 22 3.70 -13.92 11.27
C ASN A 22 4.56 -15.09 10.75
N ASN A 23 3.96 -16.24 10.50
CA ASN A 23 4.64 -17.44 9.97
C ASN A 23 4.80 -17.40 8.43
N LEU A 24 4.31 -16.36 7.76
CA LEU A 24 4.53 -16.20 6.33
C LEU A 24 6.01 -15.88 6.03
N GLU A 25 6.56 -16.57 5.04
CA GLU A 25 7.90 -16.33 4.49
C GLU A 25 7.87 -15.12 3.52
N LEU A 26 7.52 -13.93 4.07
CA LEU A 26 7.34 -12.72 3.26
C LEU A 26 8.63 -12.24 2.58
N GLU A 27 9.77 -12.56 3.16
CA GLU A 27 11.07 -12.20 2.58
C GLU A 27 11.32 -13.01 1.30
N GLU A 28 11.05 -14.31 1.34
CA GLU A 28 11.13 -15.18 0.17
C GLU A 28 10.09 -14.79 -0.88
N PHE A 29 8.86 -14.52 -0.45
CA PHE A 29 7.81 -14.01 -1.35
C PHE A 29 8.28 -12.73 -2.07
N PHE A 30 8.85 -11.77 -1.35
CA PHE A 30 9.35 -10.53 -1.90
C PHE A 30 10.52 -10.75 -2.88
N GLU A 31 11.44 -11.66 -2.55
CA GLU A 31 12.57 -12.03 -3.43
C GLU A 31 12.09 -12.59 -4.78
N ILE A 32 11.13 -13.51 -4.73
CA ILE A 32 10.53 -14.11 -5.93
C ILE A 32 9.85 -13.04 -6.79
N GLN A 33 9.05 -12.16 -6.18
CA GLN A 33 8.37 -11.08 -6.86
C GLN A 33 9.36 -10.08 -7.48
N LEU A 34 10.39 -9.68 -6.75
CA LEU A 34 11.44 -8.79 -7.22
C LEU A 34 12.17 -9.37 -8.43
N SER A 35 12.60 -10.64 -8.34
CA SER A 35 13.29 -11.34 -9.41
C SER A 35 12.41 -11.48 -10.66
N THR A 36 11.14 -11.83 -10.45
CA THR A 36 10.18 -12.03 -11.55
C THR A 36 9.90 -10.72 -12.28
N GLU A 37 9.61 -9.65 -11.55
CA GLU A 37 9.31 -8.35 -12.16
C GLU A 37 10.55 -7.74 -12.81
N TYR A 38 11.73 -7.87 -12.19
CA TYR A 38 12.99 -7.42 -12.81
C TYR A 38 13.24 -8.12 -14.16
N LYS A 39 13.12 -9.46 -14.21
CA LYS A 39 13.28 -10.23 -15.45
C LYS A 39 12.29 -9.82 -16.53
N LYS A 40 11.04 -9.57 -16.13
CA LYS A 40 9.98 -9.07 -17.02
C LYS A 40 10.34 -7.70 -17.60
N GLN A 41 10.78 -6.76 -16.75
CA GLN A 41 11.17 -5.41 -17.17
C GLN A 41 12.41 -5.43 -18.09
N VAL A 42 13.42 -6.25 -17.78
CA VAL A 42 14.59 -6.43 -18.65
C VAL A 42 14.17 -6.95 -20.04
N LYS A 43 13.23 -7.92 -20.07
CA LYS A 43 12.71 -8.45 -21.35
C LYS A 43 11.97 -7.37 -22.15
N LEU A 44 11.14 -6.56 -21.50
CA LEU A 44 10.43 -5.43 -22.13
C LEU A 44 11.42 -4.36 -22.64
N ASN A 45 12.52 -4.16 -21.93
CA ASN A 45 13.58 -3.21 -22.28
C ASN A 45 14.62 -3.84 -23.24
N LYS A 46 14.19 -4.70 -24.16
CA LYS A 46 15.04 -5.33 -25.20
C LYS A 46 16.26 -6.07 -24.63
N SER A 47 16.12 -6.69 -23.47
CA SER A 47 17.15 -7.39 -22.71
C SER A 47 18.31 -6.50 -22.22
N ILE A 48 18.10 -5.18 -22.14
CA ILE A 48 19.05 -4.26 -21.54
C ILE A 48 18.78 -4.19 -20.02
N HIS A 49 19.81 -4.52 -19.24
CA HIS A 49 19.76 -4.36 -17.79
C HIS A 49 19.83 -2.89 -17.41
N PHE A 50 18.96 -2.45 -16.51
CA PHE A 50 18.86 -1.07 -16.03
C PHE A 50 19.34 -0.89 -14.57
N SER A 51 19.80 -1.97 -13.93
CA SER A 51 20.39 -1.99 -12.59
C SER A 51 21.55 -2.96 -12.54
N THR A 52 22.54 -2.63 -11.72
CA THR A 52 23.64 -3.51 -11.42
C THR A 52 23.24 -4.58 -10.40
N PRO A 53 23.96 -5.71 -10.30
CA PRO A 53 23.72 -6.71 -9.26
C PRO A 53 23.80 -6.13 -7.83
N LYS A 54 24.67 -5.14 -7.61
CA LYS A 54 24.79 -4.45 -6.31
C LYS A 54 23.54 -3.67 -5.98
N GLU A 55 23.04 -2.85 -6.91
CA GLU A 55 21.81 -2.07 -6.71
C GLU A 55 20.60 -2.96 -6.46
N LEU A 56 20.48 -4.10 -7.16
CA LEU A 56 19.42 -5.07 -6.92
C LEU A 56 19.51 -5.67 -5.52
N ASN A 57 20.72 -6.01 -5.07
CA ASN A 57 20.93 -6.54 -3.74
C ASN A 57 20.63 -5.49 -2.66
N ASP A 58 21.01 -4.23 -2.87
CA ASP A 58 20.69 -3.14 -1.95
C ASP A 58 19.17 -2.93 -1.88
N PHE A 59 18.48 -2.95 -3.02
CA PHE A 59 17.02 -2.84 -3.08
C PHE A 59 16.31 -4.01 -2.37
N TYR A 60 16.80 -5.23 -2.56
CA TYR A 60 16.30 -6.42 -1.86
C TYR A 60 16.45 -6.27 -0.35
N ARG A 61 17.65 -5.90 0.12
CA ARG A 61 17.94 -5.72 1.53
C ARG A 61 17.05 -4.66 2.17
N ASP A 62 16.87 -3.50 1.50
CA ASP A 62 15.97 -2.45 1.97
C ASP A 62 14.52 -2.95 2.08
N GLY A 63 14.04 -3.71 1.10
CA GLY A 63 12.70 -4.31 1.13
C GLY A 63 12.50 -5.30 2.28
N VAL A 64 13.50 -6.15 2.54
CA VAL A 64 13.49 -7.09 3.67
C VAL A 64 13.44 -6.34 5.01
N GLU A 65 14.22 -5.27 5.16
CA GLU A 65 14.18 -4.44 6.38
C GLU A 65 12.79 -3.78 6.57
N MET A 66 12.18 -3.29 5.50
CA MET A 66 10.82 -2.73 5.55
C MET A 66 9.78 -3.78 5.97
N ILE A 67 9.87 -5.00 5.46
CA ILE A 67 8.98 -6.10 5.84
C ILE A 67 9.13 -6.45 7.32
N ARG A 68 10.37 -6.53 7.82
CA ARG A 68 10.67 -6.81 9.24
C ARG A 68 10.14 -5.70 10.15
N ASP A 69 10.35 -4.44 9.78
CA ASP A 69 9.83 -3.30 10.54
C ASP A 69 8.30 -3.27 10.54
N PHE A 70 7.68 -3.56 9.40
CA PHE A 70 6.23 -3.70 9.30
C PHE A 70 5.71 -4.78 10.25
N LYS A 71 6.24 -6.01 10.20
CA LYS A 71 5.83 -7.10 11.10
C LYS A 71 5.92 -6.69 12.56
N LYS A 72 7.02 -6.02 12.96
CA LYS A 72 7.28 -5.55 14.33
C LYS A 72 6.31 -4.44 14.78
N ASN A 73 6.02 -3.48 13.90
CA ASN A 73 5.26 -2.28 14.21
C ASN A 73 3.79 -2.33 13.74
N ARG A 74 3.37 -3.41 13.09
CA ARG A 74 2.05 -3.59 12.51
C ARG A 74 0.90 -3.17 13.44
N SER A 75 0.96 -3.53 14.72
CA SER A 75 -0.11 -3.24 15.69
C SER A 75 -0.37 -1.76 15.93
N LYS A 76 0.53 -0.87 15.51
CA LYS A 76 0.34 0.57 15.58
C LYS A 76 -0.65 1.08 14.52
N HIS A 77 -0.76 0.35 13.41
CA HIS A 77 -1.55 0.77 12.24
C HIS A 77 -2.69 -0.20 11.92
N PHE A 78 -2.50 -1.49 12.19
CA PHE A 78 -3.41 -2.56 11.82
C PHE A 78 -3.82 -3.38 13.05
N GLY A 79 -4.89 -2.94 13.71
CA GLY A 79 -5.53 -3.71 14.79
C GLY A 79 -6.47 -4.78 14.22
N LYS A 80 -6.73 -5.84 14.99
CA LYS A 80 -7.70 -6.87 14.59
C LYS A 80 -9.05 -6.73 15.33
N LYS A 81 -9.05 -6.22 16.55
CA LYS A 81 -10.26 -6.13 17.36
C LYS A 81 -11.25 -5.12 16.76
N GLY A 82 -12.39 -5.63 16.31
CA GLY A 82 -13.44 -4.82 15.68
C GLY A 82 -13.13 -4.38 14.23
N TRP A 83 -11.97 -4.72 13.69
CA TRP A 83 -11.58 -4.41 12.33
C TRP A 83 -11.68 -5.62 11.41
N TRP A 84 -12.16 -5.37 10.20
CA TRP A 84 -12.28 -6.34 9.10
C TRP A 84 -11.55 -5.80 7.89
N LEU A 85 -10.86 -6.66 7.16
CA LEU A 85 -10.32 -6.33 5.85
C LEU A 85 -11.44 -6.45 4.82
N VAL A 86 -11.83 -5.32 4.23
CA VAL A 86 -12.78 -5.31 3.11
C VAL A 86 -12.11 -5.85 1.85
N GLY A 87 -10.85 -5.48 1.64
CA GLY A 87 -10.01 -6.01 0.58
C GLY A 87 -8.76 -5.17 0.34
N CYS A 88 -7.88 -5.75 -0.49
CA CYS A 88 -6.71 -5.10 -1.06
C CYS A 88 -6.93 -4.87 -2.57
N GLU A 89 -6.31 -3.85 -3.15
CA GLU A 89 -6.41 -3.51 -4.59
C GLU A 89 -7.88 -3.41 -5.06
N ILE A 90 -8.74 -2.77 -4.24
CA ILE A 90 -10.16 -2.62 -4.60
C ILE A 90 -10.29 -1.67 -5.79
N PRO A 91 -10.83 -2.13 -6.93
CA PRO A 91 -10.98 -1.29 -8.10
C PRO A 91 -12.07 -0.24 -7.87
N ILE A 92 -11.75 1.00 -8.20
CA ILE A 92 -12.71 2.10 -8.26
C ILE A 92 -12.77 2.64 -9.67
N SER A 93 -13.99 2.91 -10.12
CA SER A 93 -14.24 3.45 -11.45
C SER A 93 -15.47 4.37 -11.39
N LEU A 94 -15.29 5.62 -11.78
CA LEU A 94 -16.36 6.60 -11.73
C LEU A 94 -16.32 7.51 -12.95
N ASN A 95 -17.49 7.76 -13.53
CA ASN A 95 -17.72 8.88 -14.44
C ASN A 95 -18.47 9.98 -13.68
N PRO A 96 -17.79 11.05 -13.25
CA PRO A 96 -18.41 12.07 -12.40
C PRO A 96 -19.42 12.96 -13.13
N LYS A 97 -19.42 12.94 -14.47
CA LYS A 97 -20.29 13.77 -15.32
C LYS A 97 -20.67 13.03 -16.60
N PRO A 98 -21.43 11.93 -16.50
CA PRO A 98 -21.76 11.10 -17.67
C PRO A 98 -22.55 11.86 -18.74
N GLU A 99 -23.30 12.90 -18.36
CA GLU A 99 -24.08 13.76 -19.26
C GLU A 99 -23.23 14.69 -20.13
N TYR A 100 -21.98 14.94 -19.74
CA TYR A 100 -21.09 15.88 -20.45
C TYR A 100 -19.83 15.23 -21.04
N THR A 101 -19.45 14.06 -20.56
CA THR A 101 -18.18 13.42 -20.94
C THR A 101 -18.21 11.92 -20.77
N ASN A 102 -17.45 11.22 -21.61
CA ASN A 102 -17.17 9.80 -21.46
C ASN A 102 -15.90 9.55 -20.63
N LEU A 103 -15.40 10.56 -19.92
CA LEU A 103 -14.21 10.43 -19.09
C LEU A 103 -14.50 9.55 -17.88
N ILE A 104 -13.76 8.48 -17.76
CA ILE A 104 -13.81 7.55 -16.63
C ILE A 104 -12.55 7.71 -15.81
N TYR A 105 -12.69 7.99 -14.53
CA TYR A 105 -11.60 7.90 -13.55
C TYR A 105 -11.53 6.48 -13.01
N GLN A 106 -10.35 5.89 -13.06
CA GLN A 106 -10.10 4.55 -12.56
C GLN A 106 -8.90 4.56 -11.61
N GLY A 107 -8.95 3.69 -10.62
CA GLY A 107 -7.85 3.49 -9.68
C GLY A 107 -8.05 2.23 -8.86
N PHE A 108 -7.11 1.97 -7.99
CA PHE A 108 -7.17 0.88 -7.03
C PHE A 108 -6.90 1.46 -5.64
N LEU A 109 -7.66 0.97 -4.66
CA LEU A 109 -7.44 1.28 -3.25
C LEU A 109 -6.55 0.20 -2.68
N ASP A 110 -5.35 0.57 -2.21
CA ASP A 110 -4.36 -0.41 -1.75
C ASP A 110 -4.90 -1.28 -0.63
N ILE A 111 -5.57 -0.68 0.38
CA ILE A 111 -6.19 -1.38 1.50
C ILE A 111 -7.47 -0.66 1.92
N VAL A 112 -8.53 -1.41 2.14
CA VAL A 112 -9.74 -0.90 2.78
C VAL A 112 -10.09 -1.76 3.98
N LEU A 113 -10.20 -1.11 5.14
CA LEU A 113 -10.62 -1.71 6.40
C LEU A 113 -12.01 -1.21 6.80
N TYR A 114 -12.75 -2.02 7.52
CA TYR A 114 -14.03 -1.66 8.14
C TYR A 114 -13.97 -1.88 9.65
N HIS A 115 -14.36 -0.89 10.42
CA HIS A 115 -14.47 -0.95 11.87
C HIS A 115 -15.94 -1.08 12.28
N GLU A 116 -16.33 -2.29 12.62
CA GLU A 116 -17.72 -2.62 12.94
C GLU A 116 -18.31 -1.81 14.10
N PRO A 117 -17.60 -1.61 15.25
CA PRO A 117 -18.17 -0.87 16.39
C PRO A 117 -18.54 0.58 16.10
N THR A 118 -17.84 1.25 15.18
CA THR A 118 -18.08 2.65 14.82
C THR A 118 -18.72 2.82 13.45
N ASN A 119 -18.95 1.72 12.72
CA ASN A 119 -19.43 1.74 11.33
C ASN A 119 -18.58 2.66 10.44
N THR A 120 -17.26 2.54 10.54
CA THR A 120 -16.31 3.41 9.86
C THR A 120 -15.45 2.60 8.89
N PHE A 121 -15.32 3.08 7.65
CA PHE A 121 -14.35 2.56 6.69
C PHE A 121 -13.05 3.36 6.79
N LYS A 122 -11.92 2.68 6.61
CA LYS A 122 -10.61 3.32 6.50
C LYS A 122 -9.94 2.91 5.20
N ILE A 123 -9.68 3.88 4.34
CA ILE A 123 -8.93 3.71 3.09
C ILE A 123 -7.48 4.08 3.38
N ILE A 124 -6.57 3.15 3.13
CA ILE A 124 -5.14 3.31 3.36
C ILE A 124 -4.43 3.17 2.03
N ASP A 125 -3.67 4.20 1.66
CA ASP A 125 -2.81 4.22 0.49
C ASP A 125 -1.36 4.04 0.94
N ILE A 126 -0.70 2.98 0.46
CA ILE A 126 0.66 2.62 0.85
C ILE A 126 1.65 3.42 0.01
N LYS A 127 2.55 4.12 0.65
CA LYS A 127 3.66 4.81 -0.02
C LYS A 127 4.99 4.29 0.50
N THR A 128 5.84 3.86 -0.40
CA THR A 128 7.21 3.49 -0.08
C THR A 128 8.13 4.68 -0.25
N SER A 129 9.03 4.88 0.70
CA SER A 129 9.98 5.98 0.68
C SER A 129 11.32 5.55 1.27
N THR A 130 12.42 6.04 0.71
CA THR A 130 13.74 5.81 1.27
C THR A 130 13.96 6.54 2.59
N SER A 131 13.40 7.75 2.72
CA SER A 131 13.66 8.65 3.84
C SER A 131 12.40 9.03 4.65
N GLY A 132 11.24 8.48 4.28
CA GLY A 132 9.95 8.95 4.83
C GLY A 132 9.50 10.26 4.18
N TRP A 133 8.39 10.79 4.68
CA TRP A 133 7.81 12.03 4.16
C TRP A 133 8.12 13.19 5.10
N ARG A 134 8.80 14.21 4.57
CA ARG A 134 9.04 15.48 5.26
C ARG A 134 7.76 16.34 5.25
N LYS A 135 7.80 17.46 5.96
CA LYS A 135 6.67 18.40 6.04
C LYS A 135 6.16 18.83 4.66
N LYS A 136 7.05 19.04 3.70
CA LYS A 136 6.72 19.44 2.32
C LYS A 136 5.90 18.34 1.61
N GLU A 137 6.33 17.07 1.69
CA GLU A 137 5.62 15.96 1.08
C GLU A 137 4.26 15.70 1.74
N LYS A 138 4.18 15.92 3.05
CA LYS A 138 2.92 15.79 3.82
C LYS A 138 1.91 16.89 3.48
N SER A 139 2.38 18.09 3.12
CA SER A 139 1.55 19.24 2.70
C SER A 139 1.33 19.33 1.19
N ASP A 140 1.75 18.32 0.42
CA ASP A 140 1.56 18.28 -1.04
C ASP A 140 0.08 18.08 -1.35
N GLU A 141 -0.54 19.13 -1.89
CA GLU A 141 -1.98 19.17 -2.21
C GLU A 141 -2.38 18.10 -3.23
N ILE A 142 -1.50 17.77 -4.18
CA ILE A 142 -1.79 16.75 -5.21
C ILE A 142 -1.93 15.38 -4.56
N LYS A 143 -1.04 15.05 -3.62
CA LYS A 143 -1.11 13.79 -2.88
C LYS A 143 -2.35 13.72 -1.99
N GLN A 144 -2.64 14.79 -1.27
CA GLN A 144 -3.85 14.89 -0.44
C GLN A 144 -5.10 14.76 -1.30
N PHE A 145 -5.11 15.38 -2.48
CA PHE A 145 -6.23 15.33 -3.42
C PHE A 145 -6.50 13.89 -3.91
N GLN A 146 -5.47 13.07 -4.11
CA GLN A 146 -5.62 11.65 -4.45
C GLN A 146 -6.49 10.92 -3.41
N LEU A 147 -6.19 11.08 -2.11
CA LEU A 147 -6.98 10.45 -1.05
C LEU A 147 -8.42 10.97 -0.98
N ILE A 148 -8.61 12.28 -1.20
CA ILE A 148 -9.94 12.89 -1.23
C ILE A 148 -10.78 12.31 -2.39
N LEU A 149 -10.18 12.11 -3.56
CA LEU A 149 -10.83 11.46 -4.69
C LEU A 149 -11.17 10.00 -4.37
N TYR A 150 -10.26 9.26 -3.76
CA TYR A 150 -10.51 7.88 -3.33
C TYR A 150 -11.70 7.80 -2.37
N LYS A 151 -11.74 8.67 -1.37
CA LYS A 151 -12.85 8.77 -0.43
C LYS A 151 -14.19 9.04 -1.15
N LYS A 152 -14.21 10.01 -2.06
CA LYS A 152 -15.39 10.36 -2.84
C LYS A 152 -15.84 9.19 -3.71
N PHE A 153 -14.93 8.59 -4.47
CA PHE A 153 -15.25 7.51 -5.40
C PHE A 153 -15.72 6.25 -4.67
N PHE A 154 -15.09 5.92 -3.55
CA PHE A 154 -15.55 4.82 -2.71
C PHE A 154 -16.96 5.07 -2.18
N SER A 155 -17.23 6.27 -1.66
CA SER A 155 -18.56 6.67 -1.19
C SER A 155 -19.64 6.51 -2.27
N GLU A 156 -19.38 7.01 -3.48
CA GLU A 156 -20.35 6.96 -4.58
C GLU A 156 -20.52 5.54 -5.14
N GLN A 157 -19.42 4.82 -5.36
CA GLN A 157 -19.47 3.47 -5.96
C GLN A 157 -20.12 2.43 -5.05
N PHE A 158 -19.88 2.52 -3.74
CA PHE A 158 -20.37 1.53 -2.76
C PHE A 158 -21.54 2.04 -1.92
N ASN A 159 -22.07 3.24 -2.24
CA ASN A 159 -23.17 3.88 -1.52
C ASN A 159 -22.93 3.97 0.01
N VAL A 160 -21.71 4.38 0.39
CA VAL A 160 -21.26 4.56 1.78
C VAL A 160 -21.32 6.04 2.13
N ASP A 161 -21.81 6.39 3.33
CA ASP A 161 -21.78 7.79 3.79
C ASP A 161 -20.33 8.27 3.85
N ILE A 162 -20.04 9.35 3.13
CA ILE A 162 -18.70 9.94 3.06
C ILE A 162 -18.13 10.32 4.43
N LYS A 163 -18.99 10.63 5.40
CA LYS A 163 -18.61 10.97 6.77
C LYS A 163 -18.08 9.76 7.55
N SER A 164 -18.49 8.56 7.17
CA SER A 164 -18.02 7.31 7.77
C SER A 164 -16.74 6.77 7.14
N ILE A 165 -16.08 7.53 6.25
CA ILE A 165 -14.85 7.11 5.59
C ILE A 165 -13.67 7.93 6.12
N GLU A 166 -12.70 7.27 6.68
CA GLU A 166 -11.37 7.81 7.00
C GLU A 166 -10.39 7.52 5.86
N ILE A 167 -9.40 8.39 5.70
CA ILE A 167 -8.33 8.24 4.69
C ILE A 167 -6.97 8.43 5.35
N GLU A 168 -6.00 7.59 4.98
CA GLU A 168 -4.67 7.61 5.57
C GLU A 168 -3.61 7.24 4.54
N PHE A 169 -2.45 7.93 4.56
CA PHE A 169 -1.24 7.44 3.94
C PHE A 169 -0.46 6.56 4.91
N PHE A 170 -0.14 5.35 4.51
CA PHE A 170 0.76 4.49 5.24
C PHE A 170 2.15 4.58 4.63
N ILE A 171 3.04 5.34 5.27
CA ILE A 171 4.38 5.59 4.77
C ILE A 171 5.33 4.53 5.32
N ILE A 172 5.85 3.69 4.44
CA ILE A 172 6.85 2.68 4.76
C ILE A 172 8.20 3.21 4.31
N LYS A 173 9.11 3.33 5.26
CA LYS A 173 10.48 3.79 4.99
C LYS A 173 11.49 2.73 5.38
N ARG A 174 12.58 2.64 4.63
CA ARG A 174 13.75 1.85 5.05
C ARG A 174 14.35 2.43 6.32
N LYS A 175 15.08 1.61 7.05
CA LYS A 175 15.88 2.08 8.19
C LYS A 175 16.90 3.11 7.69
N LEU A 176 16.97 4.26 8.37
CA LEU A 176 18.00 5.24 8.10
C LEU A 176 19.35 4.70 8.56
N TYR A 177 20.39 4.90 7.75
CA TYR A 177 21.74 4.66 8.19
C TYR A 177 22.14 5.72 9.24
N GLU A 178 23.06 5.37 10.15
CA GLU A 178 23.48 6.23 11.27
C GLU A 178 23.99 7.64 10.84
N HIS A 179 24.44 7.77 9.60
CA HIS A 179 24.91 9.02 9.01
C HIS A 179 23.86 9.79 8.21
N GLU A 180 22.62 9.31 8.15
CA GLU A 180 21.50 10.01 7.51
C GLU A 180 20.76 10.81 8.57
N ASP A 181 21.11 12.10 8.74
CA ASP A 181 20.38 13.04 9.59
C ASP A 181 19.08 13.51 8.92
N PHE A 182 17.99 13.49 9.68
CA PHE A 182 16.67 13.99 9.28
C PHE A 182 16.07 14.93 10.29
#